data_e5555ca9fafff161cccdbe6f9eec55b7
#
_entry.id   e5555ca9fafff161cccdbe6f9eec55b7
#
_cell.length_a   1.000
_cell.length_b   1.000
_cell.length_c   1.000
_cell.angle_alpha   90.00
_cell.angle_beta   90.00
_cell.angle_gamma   90.00
#
_symmetry.space_group_name_H-M   'P 1'
#
loop_
_entity.id
_entity.type
_entity.pdbx_description
1 polymer ?
#
loop_
_entity_poly.entity_id
_entity_poly.type
_entity_poly.pdbx_seq_one_letter_code
_entity_poly.pdbx_strand_id
1 'polypeptide(L)'
;MSTDSVSIINIFLEIKGKARISCQLKRHLSPRTIGLITRSMPIHDNVHRMNKSVVYIKTNIDSGMERKKTDFKKGDIAYFPTGGCICFFLNDVLDGQPMTPIGKLL
;
A
#
# COMPACT_ATOMS: atom_id res chain seq x y z
N MET A 1 -6.59 13.04 25.74
CA MET A 1 -7.35 12.72 24.53
C MET A 1 -6.42 12.07 23.51
N SER A 2 -6.83 10.99 22.94
CA SER A 2 -6.00 10.27 22.01
C SER A 2 -6.47 10.50 20.58
N THR A 3 -5.52 10.69 19.68
CA THR A 3 -5.80 10.73 18.24
C THR A 3 -5.22 9.51 17.52
N ASP A 4 -4.72 8.55 18.28
CA ASP A 4 -4.02 7.41 17.71
C ASP A 4 -4.91 6.59 16.77
N SER A 5 -6.21 6.46 17.11
CA SER A 5 -7.13 5.70 16.29
C SER A 5 -7.32 6.27 14.88
N VAL A 6 -7.11 7.57 14.70
CA VAL A 6 -7.24 8.18 13.38
C VAL A 6 -5.95 8.08 12.57
N SER A 7 -4.86 7.65 13.19
CA SER A 7 -3.59 7.44 12.49
C SER A 7 -3.55 6.10 11.78
N ILE A 8 -4.42 5.18 12.15
CA ILE A 8 -4.45 3.83 11.58
C ILE A 8 -5.83 3.61 10.96
N ILE A 9 -5.83 3.21 9.71
CA ILE A 9 -7.04 2.88 8.97
C ILE A 9 -6.99 1.39 8.65
N ASN A 10 -7.99 0.65 9.16
CA ASN A 10 -8.10 -0.77 8.89
C ASN A 10 -8.87 -0.98 7.60
N ILE A 11 -8.30 -1.73 6.70
CA ILE A 11 -8.92 -2.08 5.42
C ILE A 11 -8.75 -3.57 5.17
N PHE A 12 -9.40 -4.05 4.13
CA PHE A 12 -9.27 -5.45 3.73
C PHE A 12 -8.81 -5.53 2.29
N LEU A 13 -7.87 -6.43 2.05
CA LEU A 13 -7.53 -6.88 0.71
C LEU A 13 -8.32 -8.15 0.46
N GLU A 14 -9.24 -8.11 -0.48
CA GLU A 14 -10.08 -9.25 -0.78
C GLU A 14 -9.65 -9.88 -2.09
N ILE A 15 -9.29 -11.15 -2.03
CA ILE A 15 -8.95 -11.92 -3.21
C ILE A 15 -10.19 -12.74 -3.55
N LYS A 16 -10.83 -12.41 -4.65
CA LYS A 16 -12.13 -12.95 -5.03
C LYS A 16 -12.16 -14.47 -4.98
N GLY A 17 -13.06 -15.00 -4.17
CA GLY A 17 -13.27 -16.44 -4.05
C GLY A 17 -12.19 -17.19 -3.30
N LYS A 18 -11.21 -16.49 -2.70
CA LYS A 18 -10.06 -17.15 -2.06
C LYS A 18 -9.79 -16.68 -0.63
N ALA A 19 -9.61 -15.38 -0.43
CA ALA A 19 -9.11 -14.90 0.85
C ALA A 19 -9.52 -13.46 1.09
N ARG A 20 -9.48 -13.10 2.37
CA ARG A 20 -9.68 -11.74 2.84
C ARG A 20 -8.60 -11.46 3.86
N ILE A 21 -7.77 -10.49 3.57
CA ILE A 21 -6.58 -10.19 4.36
C ILE A 21 -6.73 -8.83 5.00
N SER A 22 -6.57 -8.77 6.32
CA SER A 22 -6.61 -7.51 7.04
C SER A 22 -5.34 -6.71 6.78
N CYS A 23 -5.51 -5.42 6.58
CA CYS A 23 -4.41 -4.50 6.32
C CYS A 23 -4.55 -3.29 7.21
N GLN A 24 -3.43 -2.65 7.51
CA GLN A 24 -3.43 -1.36 8.18
C GLN A 24 -2.74 -0.34 7.30
N LEU A 25 -3.41 0.77 7.05
CA LEU A 25 -2.78 1.96 6.47
C LEU A 25 -2.41 2.87 7.63
N LYS A 26 -1.16 3.35 7.62
CA LYS A 26 -0.63 4.19 8.69
C LYS A 26 -0.52 5.62 8.18
N ARG A 27 -1.48 6.45 8.55
CA ARG A 27 -1.62 7.81 8.01
C ARG A 27 -0.36 8.65 8.19
N HIS A 28 0.31 8.50 9.33
CA HIS A 28 1.51 9.28 9.61
C HIS A 28 2.67 8.98 8.65
N LEU A 29 2.65 7.84 7.97
CA LEU A 29 3.69 7.52 7.00
C LEU A 29 3.57 8.39 5.77
N SER A 30 2.36 8.60 5.27
CA SER A 30 2.14 9.32 4.02
C SER A 30 0.70 9.83 3.97
N PRO A 31 0.41 10.91 4.72
CA PRO A 31 -0.98 11.33 4.92
C PRO A 31 -1.71 11.72 3.64
N ARG A 32 -1.05 12.39 2.72
CA ARG A 32 -1.68 12.79 1.47
C ARG A 32 -2.04 11.58 0.61
N THR A 33 -1.09 10.68 0.44
CA THR A 33 -1.28 9.47 -0.36
C THR A 33 -2.38 8.60 0.22
N ILE A 34 -2.34 8.37 1.53
CA ILE A 34 -3.34 7.57 2.21
C ILE A 34 -4.73 8.21 2.12
N GLY A 35 -4.81 9.54 2.21
CA GLY A 35 -6.07 10.24 2.03
C GLY A 35 -6.68 9.99 0.66
N LEU A 36 -5.86 10.05 -0.38
CA LEU A 36 -6.32 9.77 -1.74
C LEU A 36 -6.76 8.32 -1.91
N ILE A 37 -6.02 7.39 -1.34
CA ILE A 37 -6.36 5.97 -1.41
C ILE A 37 -7.71 5.71 -0.74
N THR A 38 -7.90 6.21 0.47
CA THR A 38 -9.14 5.96 1.22
C THR A 38 -10.35 6.57 0.53
N ARG A 39 -10.20 7.74 -0.08
CA ARG A 39 -11.28 8.38 -0.83
C ARG A 39 -11.59 7.67 -2.14
N SER A 40 -10.69 6.85 -2.63
CA SER A 40 -10.87 6.11 -3.88
C SER A 40 -11.42 4.71 -3.68
N MET A 41 -11.58 4.29 -2.44
CA MET A 41 -12.10 2.95 -2.15
C MET A 41 -13.60 2.86 -2.42
N PRO A 42 -14.07 1.67 -2.82
CA PRO A 42 -13.31 0.45 -3.06
C PRO A 42 -12.52 0.50 -4.37
N ILE A 43 -11.35 -0.11 -4.36
CA ILE A 43 -10.47 -0.18 -5.52
C ILE A 43 -10.49 -1.61 -6.03
N HIS A 44 -10.72 -1.79 -7.32
CA HIS A 44 -10.78 -3.10 -7.96
C HIS A 44 -9.77 -3.18 -9.09
N ASP A 45 -8.97 -4.22 -9.08
CA ASP A 45 -8.07 -4.52 -10.18
C ASP A 45 -7.64 -5.99 -10.07
N ASN A 46 -7.11 -6.51 -11.13
CA ASN A 46 -6.44 -7.81 -11.09
C ASN A 46 -5.08 -7.64 -10.44
N VAL A 47 -4.62 -8.69 -9.76
CA VAL A 47 -3.29 -8.68 -9.17
C VAL A 47 -2.26 -8.87 -10.26
N HIS A 48 -1.25 -8.03 -10.26
CA HIS A 48 -0.13 -8.07 -11.19
C HIS A 48 1.14 -8.40 -10.43
N ARG A 49 2.09 -9.01 -11.10
CA ARG A 49 3.38 -9.31 -10.50
C ARG A 49 4.44 -8.36 -11.04
N MET A 50 5.11 -7.66 -10.15
CA MET A 50 6.23 -6.78 -10.51
C MET A 50 7.53 -7.60 -10.61
N ASN A 51 7.76 -8.45 -9.61
CA ASN A 51 8.92 -9.35 -9.54
C ASN A 51 8.63 -10.45 -8.54
N LYS A 52 9.65 -11.21 -8.13
CA LYS A 52 9.45 -12.33 -7.19
C LYS A 52 8.94 -11.88 -5.84
N SER A 53 9.21 -10.65 -5.45
CA SER A 53 8.95 -10.15 -4.11
C SER A 53 7.76 -9.22 -4.01
N VAL A 54 7.26 -8.70 -5.13
CA VAL A 54 6.25 -7.65 -5.12
C VAL A 54 5.12 -7.96 -6.08
N VAL A 55 3.90 -7.90 -5.57
CA VAL A 55 2.68 -7.91 -6.39
C VAL A 55 1.98 -6.57 -6.21
N TYR A 56 1.15 -6.17 -7.16
CA TYR A 56 0.49 -4.88 -7.09
C TYR A 56 -0.86 -4.87 -7.77
N ILE A 57 -1.64 -3.85 -7.43
CA ILE A 57 -2.86 -3.49 -8.15
C ILE A 57 -2.70 -2.05 -8.65
N LYS A 58 -3.29 -1.76 -9.79
CA LYS A 58 -3.26 -0.41 -10.37
C LYS A 58 -4.45 0.40 -9.87
N THR A 59 -4.21 1.69 -9.72
CA THR A 59 -5.26 2.63 -9.33
C THR A 59 -5.22 3.83 -10.26
N ASN A 60 -6.19 4.73 -10.10
CA ASN A 60 -6.20 6.03 -10.80
C ASN A 60 -5.63 7.14 -9.93
N ILE A 61 -4.98 6.78 -8.83
CA ILE A 61 -4.42 7.75 -7.89
C ILE A 61 -3.11 8.29 -8.43
N ASP A 62 -2.99 9.61 -8.42
CA ASP A 62 -1.79 10.29 -8.84
C ASP A 62 -1.38 11.27 -7.74
N SER A 63 -0.61 10.77 -6.77
CA SER A 63 -0.19 11.61 -5.66
C SER A 63 1.30 11.95 -5.69
N GLY A 64 2.04 11.42 -6.65
CA GLY A 64 3.48 11.58 -6.70
C GLY A 64 4.18 10.84 -5.57
N MET A 65 5.45 11.12 -5.37
CA MET A 65 6.28 10.49 -4.33
C MET A 65 6.23 11.35 -3.08
N GLU A 66 5.31 11.07 -2.18
CA GLU A 66 5.18 11.83 -0.95
C GLU A 66 6.31 11.54 0.03
N ARG A 67 6.69 10.28 0.14
CA ARG A 67 7.80 9.83 0.97
C ARG A 67 8.57 8.76 0.21
N LYS A 68 9.89 8.84 0.26
CA LYS A 68 10.74 7.94 -0.50
C LYS A 68 11.37 6.93 0.43
N LYS A 69 11.16 5.64 0.13
CA LYS A 69 11.74 4.54 0.88
C LYS A 69 12.13 3.43 -0.09
N THR A 70 13.26 2.79 0.14
CA THR A 70 13.77 1.75 -0.75
C THR A 70 13.85 0.37 -0.10
N ASP A 71 13.84 0.32 1.23
CA ASP A 71 13.90 -0.93 1.97
C ASP A 71 12.53 -1.25 2.53
N PHE A 72 12.04 -2.45 2.25
CA PHE A 72 10.74 -2.89 2.71
C PHE A 72 10.84 -4.30 3.27
N LYS A 73 9.97 -4.63 4.20
CA LYS A 73 9.88 -5.96 4.80
C LYS A 73 8.67 -6.69 4.26
N LYS A 74 8.72 -8.01 4.32
CA LYS A 74 7.57 -8.85 4.00
C LYS A 74 6.35 -8.33 4.75
N GLY A 75 5.26 -8.16 4.02
CA GLY A 75 4.02 -7.66 4.55
C GLY A 75 3.83 -6.15 4.42
N ASP A 76 4.87 -5.41 4.08
CA ASP A 76 4.74 -3.97 3.86
C ASP A 76 3.84 -3.67 2.66
N ILE A 77 3.17 -2.52 2.71
CA ILE A 77 2.38 -1.99 1.62
C ILE A 77 2.94 -0.63 1.25
N ALA A 78 3.12 -0.40 -0.04
CA ALA A 78 3.67 0.86 -0.53
C ALA A 78 2.92 1.33 -1.77
N TYR A 79 2.99 2.63 -2.02
CA TYR A 79 2.44 3.23 -3.22
C TYR A 79 3.58 3.56 -4.19
N PHE A 80 3.48 3.07 -5.42
CA PHE A 80 4.44 3.34 -6.47
C PHE A 80 3.84 4.34 -7.45
N PRO A 81 4.32 5.59 -7.48
CA PRO A 81 3.70 6.64 -8.30
C PRO A 81 3.67 6.33 -9.79
N THR A 82 4.69 5.62 -10.28
CA THR A 82 4.72 5.22 -11.68
C THR A 82 3.59 4.23 -11.93
N GLY A 83 2.55 4.70 -12.61
CA GLY A 83 1.36 3.89 -12.87
C GLY A 83 0.32 3.86 -11.76
N GLY A 84 0.57 4.55 -10.65
CA GLY A 84 -0.41 4.61 -9.55
C GLY A 84 -0.66 3.26 -8.89
N CYS A 85 0.41 2.52 -8.60
CA CYS A 85 0.29 1.15 -8.12
C CYS A 85 0.32 1.06 -6.59
N ILE A 86 -0.54 0.21 -6.02
CA ILE A 86 -0.44 -0.18 -4.62
C ILE A 86 0.27 -1.53 -4.59
N CYS A 87 1.43 -1.57 -3.94
CA CYS A 87 2.34 -2.71 -3.95
C CYS A 87 2.33 -3.43 -2.62
N PHE A 88 2.36 -4.76 -2.68
CA PHE A 88 2.38 -5.63 -1.52
C PHE A 88 3.66 -6.46 -1.55
N PHE A 89 4.42 -6.43 -0.47
CA PHE A 89 5.71 -7.10 -0.41
C PHE A 89 5.56 -8.52 0.12
N LEU A 90 5.92 -9.48 -0.70
CA LEU A 90 5.87 -10.91 -0.34
C LEU A 90 7.15 -11.35 0.36
N ASN A 91 8.22 -10.60 0.20
CA ASN A 91 9.52 -10.86 0.78
C ASN A 91 10.19 -9.55 1.15
N ASP A 92 11.23 -9.62 1.98
CA ASP A 92 12.05 -8.46 2.28
C ASP A 92 12.78 -8.01 1.01
N VAL A 93 12.85 -6.69 0.83
CA VAL A 93 13.55 -6.08 -0.30
C VAL A 93 14.45 -4.99 0.25
N LEU A 94 15.74 -5.07 -0.07
CA LEU A 94 16.71 -4.05 0.29
C LEU A 94 17.14 -3.32 -0.98
N ASP A 95 17.26 -1.99 -0.85
CA ASP A 95 17.75 -1.14 -1.92
C ASP A 95 16.99 -1.34 -3.24
N GLY A 96 15.68 -1.46 -3.12
CA GLY A 96 14.81 -1.65 -4.27
C GLY A 96 14.33 -0.35 -4.89
N GLN A 97 13.25 -0.44 -5.66
CA GLN A 97 12.60 0.71 -6.25
C GLN A 97 12.10 1.65 -5.15
N PRO A 98 12.32 2.97 -5.28
CA PRO A 98 11.74 3.92 -4.34
C PRO A 98 10.22 3.91 -4.42
N MET A 99 9.59 3.78 -3.26
CA MET A 99 8.14 3.81 -3.14
C MET A 99 7.75 4.55 -1.87
N THR A 100 6.51 4.99 -1.81
CA THR A 100 5.97 5.67 -0.64
C THR A 100 5.37 4.64 0.31
N PRO A 101 5.88 4.51 1.55
CA PRO A 101 5.32 3.55 2.51
C PRO A 101 3.93 3.99 2.95
N ILE A 102 2.97 3.07 3.02
CA ILE A 102 1.61 3.39 3.42
C ILE A 102 1.03 2.47 4.50
N GLY A 103 1.59 1.29 4.70
CA GLY A 103 1.05 0.40 5.71
C GLY A 103 1.62 -0.99 5.64
N LYS A 104 0.83 -1.95 6.13
CA LYS A 104 1.24 -3.35 6.16
C LYS A 104 0.05 -4.29 6.17
N LEU A 105 0.30 -5.51 5.71
CA LEU A 105 -0.60 -6.64 5.88
C LEU A 105 -0.53 -7.13 7.33
N LEU A 106 -1.64 -7.58 7.85
CA LEU A 106 -1.70 -8.14 9.21
C LEU A 106 -1.68 -9.67 9.18
#